data_65b27c8d2e896f56c4288a09275e61ee
#
_entry.id   65b27c8d2e896f56c4288a09275e61ee
#
_cell.length_a   1.000
_cell.length_b   1.000
_cell.length_c   1.000
_cell.angle_alpha   90.00
_cell.angle_beta   90.00
_cell.angle_gamma   90.00
#
_symmetry.space_group_name_H-M   'P 1'
#
loop_
_entity.id
_entity.type
_entity.pdbx_description
1 polymer ?
#
loop_
_entity_poly.entity_id
_entity_poly.type
_entity_poly.pdbx_seq_one_letter_code
_entity_poly.pdbx_strand_id
1 'polypeptide(L)'
;MKINVYTLNSFAKTKEGGNPAGVVMNADSLSEEEMRKIAAVLGFSETAFVLQSNKADVKVRFFTPDEEVDLCGHATIAAFYAMSSLNLLKQGKYEQETRAGILGIEIHNDNFVMMDQSMPVFSEVIDKDEIADSLNISTSQITSDLLVQVVSTGLRDIMVPVRSMEMLDAIRPDMKKVKEISRKYNAVGYHVFSLESLHGANAYCRNFAPSYGIPEESATGTSSGALGCYLYHYGKINEEQASHIIFEQGYSMKKPSEIRVSLAIRENRIIEVKVGGKAMNLTAAEVEI
;
A
#
# COMPACT_ATOMS: atom_id res chain seq x y z
N MET A 1 14.70 7.89 -27.26
CA MET A 1 15.28 6.54 -26.97
C MET A 1 14.12 5.61 -26.65
N LYS A 2 14.16 4.35 -27.12
CA LYS A 2 13.13 3.35 -26.81
C LYS A 2 13.52 2.55 -25.59
N ILE A 3 12.63 2.46 -24.63
CA ILE A 3 12.83 1.75 -23.36
C ILE A 3 11.75 0.69 -23.21
N ASN A 4 12.16 -0.54 -22.91
CA ASN A 4 11.24 -1.60 -22.54
C ASN A 4 10.71 -1.37 -21.12
N VAL A 5 9.40 -1.35 -20.98
CA VAL A 5 8.71 -1.20 -19.71
C VAL A 5 7.72 -2.34 -19.50
N TYR A 6 7.49 -2.70 -18.27
CA TYR A 6 6.44 -3.64 -17.89
C TYR A 6 5.36 -2.90 -17.13
N THR A 7 4.11 -3.28 -17.35
CA THR A 7 2.97 -2.76 -16.59
C THR A 7 2.21 -3.92 -15.98
N LEU A 8 1.73 -3.76 -14.76
CA LEU A 8 0.98 -4.78 -14.03
C LEU A 8 0.18 -4.16 -12.89
N ASN A 9 -0.73 -4.91 -12.30
CA ASN A 9 -1.57 -4.47 -11.19
C ASN A 9 -1.18 -5.22 -9.91
N SER A 10 -0.62 -4.52 -8.95
CA SER A 10 -0.25 -5.06 -7.64
C SER A 10 -1.44 -5.26 -6.73
N PHE A 11 -1.40 -6.26 -5.85
CA PHE A 11 -2.49 -6.64 -4.94
C PHE A 11 -3.80 -7.03 -5.64
N ALA A 12 -3.73 -7.40 -6.91
CA ALA A 12 -4.91 -7.71 -7.70
C ALA A 12 -5.58 -9.00 -7.20
N LYS A 13 -6.89 -8.93 -6.85
CA LYS A 13 -7.73 -10.10 -6.55
C LYS A 13 -8.30 -10.70 -7.82
N THR A 14 -8.60 -9.85 -8.80
CA THR A 14 -9.09 -10.22 -10.13
C THR A 14 -8.27 -9.52 -11.20
N LYS A 15 -8.46 -9.89 -12.46
CA LYS A 15 -7.76 -9.24 -13.59
C LYS A 15 -8.05 -7.74 -13.72
N GLU A 16 -9.23 -7.30 -13.28
CA GLU A 16 -9.65 -5.90 -13.29
C GLU A 16 -9.16 -5.14 -12.06
N GLY A 17 -8.69 -5.88 -11.05
CA GLY A 17 -8.31 -5.36 -9.73
C GLY A 17 -6.87 -4.89 -9.62
N GLY A 18 -6.53 -4.50 -8.40
CA GLY A 18 -5.18 -4.10 -8.03
C GLY A 18 -4.87 -2.64 -8.29
N ASN A 19 -3.66 -2.26 -7.92
CA ASN A 19 -3.09 -0.94 -8.10
C ASN A 19 -2.04 -0.99 -9.22
N PRO A 20 -2.24 -0.26 -10.34
CA PRO A 20 -1.33 -0.32 -11.47
C PRO A 20 0.02 0.31 -11.17
N ALA A 21 1.09 -0.30 -11.67
CA ALA A 21 2.45 0.21 -11.59
C ALA A 21 3.23 -0.06 -12.88
N GLY A 22 4.18 0.81 -13.18
CA GLY A 22 5.21 0.58 -14.18
C GLY A 22 6.45 -0.05 -13.55
N VAL A 23 7.17 -0.87 -14.33
CA VAL A 23 8.47 -1.44 -13.94
C VAL A 23 9.44 -1.35 -15.11
N VAL A 24 10.60 -0.77 -14.87
CA VAL A 24 11.72 -0.71 -15.82
C VAL A 24 12.86 -1.55 -15.29
N MET A 25 13.24 -2.58 -16.03
CA MET A 25 14.39 -3.43 -15.68
C MET A 25 15.70 -2.83 -16.22
N ASN A 26 16.82 -3.12 -15.53
CA ASN A 26 18.17 -2.69 -15.95
C ASN A 26 18.27 -1.17 -16.18
N ALA A 27 17.75 -0.39 -15.23
CA ALA A 27 17.66 1.06 -15.33
C ALA A 27 18.99 1.80 -15.02
N ASP A 28 20.11 1.09 -14.87
CA ASP A 28 21.41 1.64 -14.45
C ASP A 28 21.95 2.75 -15.36
N SER A 29 21.60 2.70 -16.66
CA SER A 29 22.05 3.69 -17.65
C SER A 29 21.14 4.92 -17.75
N LEU A 30 19.98 4.91 -17.07
CA LEU A 30 19.02 6.01 -17.13
C LEU A 30 19.36 7.10 -16.12
N SER A 31 19.34 8.33 -16.58
CA SER A 31 19.38 9.50 -15.71
C SER A 31 18.05 9.68 -14.94
N GLU A 32 18.07 10.44 -13.87
CA GLU A 32 16.88 10.77 -13.08
C GLU A 32 15.80 11.47 -13.93
N GLU A 33 16.22 12.36 -14.82
CA GLU A 33 15.32 13.07 -15.72
C GLU A 33 14.62 12.09 -16.69
N GLU A 34 15.35 11.10 -17.23
CA GLU A 34 14.79 10.05 -18.09
C GLU A 34 13.83 9.15 -17.33
N MET A 35 14.17 8.74 -16.09
CA MET A 35 13.27 7.96 -15.24
C MET A 35 11.96 8.70 -14.99
N ARG A 36 12.03 10.00 -14.65
CA ARG A 36 10.86 10.84 -14.45
C ARG A 36 10.03 10.99 -15.74
N LYS A 37 10.67 11.19 -16.88
CA LYS A 37 9.96 11.25 -18.20
C LYS A 37 9.22 9.94 -18.49
N ILE A 38 9.84 8.79 -18.24
CA ILE A 38 9.20 7.48 -18.43
C ILE A 38 7.98 7.36 -17.48
N ALA A 39 8.13 7.70 -16.20
CA ALA A 39 7.02 7.68 -15.25
C ALA A 39 5.86 8.59 -15.69
N ALA A 40 6.17 9.79 -16.19
CA ALA A 40 5.18 10.72 -16.71
C ALA A 40 4.45 10.18 -17.95
N VAL A 41 5.15 9.53 -18.88
CA VAL A 41 4.54 8.90 -20.07
C VAL A 41 3.62 7.75 -19.69
N LEU A 42 4.02 6.92 -18.70
CA LEU A 42 3.19 5.83 -18.20
C LEU A 42 1.96 6.32 -17.44
N GLY A 43 2.06 7.44 -16.72
CA GLY A 43 0.94 8.10 -16.06
C GLY A 43 0.35 7.31 -14.88
N PHE A 44 1.07 6.32 -14.34
CA PHE A 44 0.71 5.65 -13.10
C PHE A 44 1.10 6.50 -11.89
N SER A 45 0.54 6.19 -10.73
CA SER A 45 0.96 6.86 -9.49
C SER A 45 2.45 6.73 -9.27
N GLU A 46 3.02 5.51 -9.45
CA GLU A 46 4.46 5.29 -9.41
C GLU A 46 4.93 4.26 -10.44
N THR A 47 6.20 4.45 -10.83
CA THR A 47 6.98 3.51 -11.66
C THR A 47 8.24 3.11 -10.89
N ALA A 48 8.50 1.80 -10.81
CA ALA A 48 9.70 1.24 -10.22
C ALA A 48 10.81 1.08 -11.28
N PHE A 49 12.00 1.53 -10.93
CA PHE A 49 13.21 1.37 -11.74
C PHE A 49 14.17 0.43 -11.02
N VAL A 50 14.45 -0.71 -11.63
CA VAL A 50 15.29 -1.77 -11.07
C VAL A 50 16.73 -1.55 -11.53
N LEU A 51 17.64 -1.43 -10.56
CA LEU A 51 19.07 -1.18 -10.77
C LEU A 51 19.91 -2.20 -10.00
N GLN A 52 21.20 -2.26 -10.32
CA GLN A 52 22.17 -3.00 -9.53
C GLN A 52 22.41 -2.33 -8.17
N SER A 53 22.68 -3.11 -7.14
CA SER A 53 23.05 -2.64 -5.82
C SER A 53 24.42 -3.18 -5.41
N ASN A 54 25.18 -2.39 -4.65
CA ASN A 54 26.40 -2.83 -3.96
C ASN A 54 26.13 -3.12 -2.47
N LYS A 55 24.89 -2.98 -2.01
CA LYS A 55 24.50 -3.05 -0.58
C LYS A 55 23.43 -4.09 -0.33
N ALA A 56 22.68 -4.49 -1.37
CA ALA A 56 21.55 -5.39 -1.30
C ALA A 56 21.53 -6.25 -2.59
N ASP A 57 20.55 -7.16 -2.69
CA ASP A 57 20.39 -7.99 -3.90
C ASP A 57 19.93 -7.16 -5.11
N VAL A 58 19.06 -6.16 -4.84
CA VAL A 58 18.45 -5.31 -5.87
C VAL A 58 18.32 -3.89 -5.31
N LYS A 59 18.56 -2.89 -6.18
CA LYS A 59 18.18 -1.50 -5.88
C LYS A 59 16.95 -1.12 -6.68
N VAL A 60 15.98 -0.46 -6.03
CA VAL A 60 14.79 0.04 -6.70
C VAL A 60 14.60 1.52 -6.36
N ARG A 61 14.42 2.33 -7.41
CA ARG A 61 14.03 3.74 -7.32
C ARG A 61 12.58 3.87 -7.77
N PHE A 62 11.84 4.75 -7.14
CA PHE A 62 10.40 4.95 -7.42
C PHE A 62 10.14 6.37 -7.86
N PHE A 63 9.46 6.54 -8.99
CA PHE A 63 9.12 7.84 -9.53
C PHE A 63 7.61 7.96 -9.74
N THR A 64 7.05 9.03 -9.22
CA THR A 64 5.78 9.58 -9.70
C THR A 64 6.02 10.33 -11.02
N PRO A 65 4.99 10.80 -11.74
CA PRO A 65 5.16 11.69 -12.87
C PRO A 65 5.98 12.97 -12.58
N ASP A 66 5.98 13.41 -11.32
CA ASP A 66 6.54 14.71 -10.92
C ASP A 66 7.89 14.58 -10.20
N GLU A 67 8.08 13.57 -9.36
CA GLU A 67 9.26 13.46 -8.47
C GLU A 67 9.62 12.02 -8.11
N GLU A 68 10.82 11.83 -7.54
CA GLU A 68 11.22 10.58 -6.91
C GLU A 68 10.71 10.50 -5.48
N VAL A 69 10.15 9.33 -5.10
CA VAL A 69 9.72 9.02 -3.74
C VAL A 69 10.62 7.97 -3.09
N ASP A 70 10.75 8.03 -1.77
CA ASP A 70 11.71 7.20 -1.03
C ASP A 70 11.36 5.73 -1.02
N LEU A 71 10.06 5.41 -1.03
CA LEU A 71 9.52 4.04 -1.01
C LEU A 71 8.10 4.01 -1.59
N CYS A 72 7.78 2.93 -2.30
CA CYS A 72 6.42 2.66 -2.75
C CYS A 72 6.10 1.16 -2.62
N GLY A 73 5.11 0.79 -1.79
CA GLY A 73 4.78 -0.61 -1.51
C GLY A 73 4.25 -1.36 -2.73
N HIS A 74 3.23 -0.81 -3.43
CA HIS A 74 2.64 -1.50 -4.58
C HIS A 74 3.62 -1.60 -5.76
N ALA A 75 4.47 -0.58 -5.99
CA ALA A 75 5.50 -0.64 -7.02
C ALA A 75 6.64 -1.61 -6.65
N THR A 76 6.94 -1.82 -5.36
CA THR A 76 7.84 -2.90 -4.89
C THR A 76 7.26 -4.28 -5.23
N ILE A 77 6.00 -4.52 -4.86
CA ILE A 77 5.31 -5.78 -5.21
C ILE A 77 5.34 -6.00 -6.74
N ALA A 78 5.08 -4.95 -7.53
CA ALA A 78 5.15 -5.00 -8.98
C ALA A 78 6.54 -5.41 -9.47
N ALA A 79 7.60 -4.77 -9.00
CA ALA A 79 8.98 -5.02 -9.42
C ALA A 79 9.40 -6.48 -9.14
N PHE A 80 9.17 -6.96 -7.90
CA PHE A 80 9.57 -8.32 -7.53
C PHE A 80 8.69 -9.39 -8.17
N TYR A 81 7.40 -9.14 -8.35
CA TYR A 81 6.53 -10.01 -9.13
C TYR A 81 6.99 -10.11 -10.59
N ALA A 82 7.33 -8.99 -11.22
CA ALA A 82 7.81 -8.98 -12.60
C ALA A 82 9.16 -9.70 -12.71
N MET A 83 10.13 -9.45 -11.83
CA MET A 83 11.42 -10.16 -11.81
C MET A 83 11.23 -11.67 -11.64
N SER A 84 10.34 -12.10 -10.75
CA SER A 84 10.05 -13.52 -10.55
C SER A 84 9.36 -14.13 -11.76
N SER A 85 8.36 -13.46 -12.33
CA SER A 85 7.63 -13.94 -13.52
C SER A 85 8.52 -14.04 -14.78
N LEU A 86 9.55 -13.21 -14.88
CA LEU A 86 10.56 -13.23 -15.94
C LEU A 86 11.73 -14.18 -15.63
N ASN A 87 11.67 -14.97 -14.54
CA ASN A 87 12.73 -15.88 -14.07
C ASN A 87 14.06 -15.20 -13.76
N LEU A 88 14.07 -13.91 -13.45
CA LEU A 88 15.25 -13.17 -13.00
C LEU A 88 15.53 -13.44 -11.52
N LEU A 89 14.50 -13.62 -10.71
CA LEU A 89 14.57 -14.05 -9.32
C LEU A 89 13.73 -15.33 -9.12
N LYS A 90 14.13 -16.16 -8.17
CA LYS A 90 13.40 -17.39 -7.78
C LYS A 90 12.67 -17.14 -6.47
N GLN A 91 11.90 -18.13 -6.03
CA GLN A 91 11.40 -18.17 -4.64
C GLN A 91 12.56 -18.05 -3.66
N GLY A 92 12.43 -17.16 -2.66
CA GLY A 92 13.49 -16.90 -1.68
C GLY A 92 13.32 -15.57 -0.95
N LYS A 93 14.32 -15.27 -0.14
CA LYS A 93 14.45 -14.00 0.59
C LYS A 93 15.49 -13.13 -0.11
N TYR A 94 15.18 -11.85 -0.21
CA TYR A 94 15.99 -10.84 -0.88
C TYR A 94 16.03 -9.56 -0.05
N GLU A 95 17.04 -8.75 -0.27
CA GLU A 95 17.13 -7.39 0.25
C GLU A 95 16.99 -6.39 -0.89
N GLN A 96 16.15 -5.37 -0.67
CA GLN A 96 15.93 -4.26 -1.58
C GLN A 96 16.53 -2.99 -1.02
N GLU A 97 17.47 -2.37 -1.73
CA GLU A 97 17.95 -1.02 -1.45
C GLU A 97 16.96 0.01 -2.00
N THR A 98 16.52 0.94 -1.16
CA THR A 98 15.68 2.09 -1.52
C THR A 98 16.25 3.36 -0.88
N ARG A 99 15.67 4.53 -1.19
CA ARG A 99 16.01 5.78 -0.48
C ARG A 99 15.59 5.77 0.99
N ALA A 100 14.56 4.99 1.34
CA ALA A 100 14.13 4.79 2.74
C ALA A 100 15.01 3.80 3.51
N GLY A 101 15.96 3.11 2.86
CA GLY A 101 16.85 2.12 3.46
C GLY A 101 16.78 0.76 2.78
N ILE A 102 17.27 -0.26 3.49
CA ILE A 102 17.23 -1.67 3.04
C ILE A 102 16.01 -2.33 3.66
N LEU A 103 15.23 -3.02 2.83
CA LEU A 103 14.01 -3.72 3.20
C LEU A 103 14.08 -5.18 2.77
N GLY A 104 13.63 -6.09 3.63
CA GLY A 104 13.48 -7.50 3.29
C GLY A 104 12.27 -7.74 2.39
N ILE A 105 12.48 -8.59 1.39
CA ILE A 105 11.44 -9.04 0.44
C ILE A 105 11.44 -10.56 0.44
N GLU A 106 10.27 -11.16 0.47
CA GLU A 106 10.11 -12.60 0.31
C GLU A 106 9.27 -12.91 -0.92
N ILE A 107 9.81 -13.72 -1.82
CA ILE A 107 9.06 -14.27 -2.95
C ILE A 107 8.66 -15.69 -2.58
N HIS A 108 7.37 -15.94 -2.46
CA HIS A 108 6.78 -17.23 -2.17
C HIS A 108 6.36 -17.97 -3.45
N ASN A 109 5.75 -19.14 -3.29
CA ASN A 109 5.12 -19.87 -4.38
C ASN A 109 4.11 -18.99 -5.12
N ASP A 110 3.87 -19.26 -6.40
CA ASP A 110 2.96 -18.50 -7.27
C ASP A 110 3.32 -17.01 -7.40
N ASN A 111 4.61 -16.66 -7.25
CA ASN A 111 5.12 -15.29 -7.30
C ASN A 111 4.45 -14.35 -6.29
N PHE A 112 3.90 -14.87 -5.21
CA PHE A 112 3.38 -14.05 -4.12
C PHE A 112 4.54 -13.34 -3.43
N VAL A 113 4.44 -12.01 -3.26
CA VAL A 113 5.52 -11.18 -2.73
C VAL A 113 5.10 -10.59 -1.38
N MET A 114 5.97 -10.73 -0.37
CA MET A 114 5.87 -10.05 0.92
C MET A 114 7.03 -9.07 1.08
N MET A 115 6.77 -7.94 1.70
CA MET A 115 7.74 -6.87 1.97
C MET A 115 7.70 -6.51 3.45
N ASP A 116 8.87 -6.34 4.06
CA ASP A 116 9.00 -5.85 5.42
C ASP A 116 8.46 -4.42 5.55
N GLN A 117 7.90 -4.13 6.72
CA GLN A 117 7.47 -2.80 7.13
C GLN A 117 8.22 -2.36 8.38
N SER A 118 8.25 -1.08 8.65
CA SER A 118 8.73 -0.57 9.94
C SER A 118 7.84 -1.03 11.09
N MET A 119 8.39 -1.05 12.29
CA MET A 119 7.62 -1.32 13.51
C MET A 119 6.52 -0.28 13.70
N PRO A 120 5.35 -0.69 14.23
CA PRO A 120 4.22 0.22 14.35
C PRO A 120 4.48 1.35 15.35
N VAL A 121 4.09 2.56 14.95
CA VAL A 121 4.04 3.73 15.83
C VAL A 121 2.61 4.19 15.95
N PHE A 122 2.06 4.14 17.16
CA PHE A 122 0.74 4.66 17.51
C PHE A 122 0.90 6.10 18.00
N SER A 123 0.16 7.00 17.41
CA SER A 123 0.29 8.44 17.66
C SER A 123 -1.07 9.03 18.10
N GLU A 124 -1.41 10.21 17.63
CA GLU A 124 -2.54 11.00 18.11
C GLU A 124 -3.87 10.27 17.93
N VAL A 125 -4.69 10.31 18.96
CA VAL A 125 -6.13 10.00 18.89
C VAL A 125 -6.86 11.26 18.45
N ILE A 126 -7.71 11.13 17.45
CA ILE A 126 -8.41 12.24 16.80
C ILE A 126 -9.90 12.22 17.20
N ASP A 127 -10.49 13.39 17.37
CA ASP A 127 -11.91 13.52 17.63
C ASP A 127 -12.74 13.00 16.45
N LYS A 128 -13.72 12.15 16.74
CA LYS A 128 -14.61 11.55 15.73
C LYS A 128 -15.42 12.61 14.98
N ASP A 129 -15.78 13.71 15.61
CA ASP A 129 -16.59 14.76 14.99
C ASP A 129 -15.80 15.46 13.87
N GLU A 130 -14.50 15.70 14.09
CA GLU A 130 -13.61 16.28 13.06
C GLU A 130 -13.53 15.38 11.82
N ILE A 131 -13.43 14.07 12.01
CA ILE A 131 -13.35 13.10 10.93
C ILE A 131 -14.69 12.90 10.24
N ALA A 132 -15.77 12.77 11.00
CA ALA A 132 -17.12 12.57 10.47
C ALA A 132 -17.53 13.71 9.52
N ASP A 133 -17.26 14.98 9.92
CA ASP A 133 -17.52 16.15 9.09
C ASP A 133 -16.77 16.12 7.76
N SER A 134 -15.48 15.69 7.77
CA SER A 134 -14.68 15.59 6.55
C SER A 134 -15.10 14.47 5.61
N LEU A 135 -15.72 13.42 6.14
CA LEU A 135 -16.25 12.29 5.37
C LEU A 135 -17.71 12.46 4.94
N ASN A 136 -18.36 13.57 5.35
CA ASN A 136 -19.79 13.83 5.15
C ASN A 136 -20.68 12.71 5.72
N ILE A 137 -20.34 12.22 6.91
CA ILE A 137 -21.08 11.20 7.64
C ILE A 137 -21.47 11.67 9.05
N SER A 138 -22.41 10.98 9.68
CA SER A 138 -22.69 11.20 11.11
C SER A 138 -21.60 10.56 11.97
N THR A 139 -21.22 11.21 13.06
CA THR A 139 -20.30 10.65 14.09
C THR A 139 -20.79 9.29 14.60
N SER A 140 -22.10 9.04 14.62
CA SER A 140 -22.68 7.74 14.98
C SER A 140 -22.33 6.61 14.01
N GLN A 141 -21.86 6.91 12.79
CA GLN A 141 -21.40 5.91 11.82
C GLN A 141 -19.97 5.46 12.07
N ILE A 142 -19.17 6.25 12.82
CA ILE A 142 -17.87 5.82 13.34
C ILE A 142 -18.13 4.93 14.55
N THR A 143 -17.48 3.77 14.62
CA THR A 143 -17.67 2.84 15.74
C THR A 143 -17.22 3.43 17.09
N SER A 144 -17.83 2.98 18.19
CA SER A 144 -17.50 3.45 19.53
C SER A 144 -16.43 2.63 20.24
N ASP A 145 -16.18 1.44 19.77
CA ASP A 145 -15.28 0.45 20.40
C ASP A 145 -13.85 0.46 19.81
N LEU A 146 -13.59 1.36 18.88
CA LEU A 146 -12.29 1.63 18.28
C LEU A 146 -12.06 3.14 18.19
N LEU A 147 -10.79 3.55 18.31
CA LEU A 147 -10.42 4.97 18.26
C LEU A 147 -10.06 5.39 16.85
N VAL A 148 -10.41 6.61 16.46
CA VAL A 148 -9.77 7.23 15.30
C VAL A 148 -8.36 7.63 15.72
N GLN A 149 -7.34 7.05 15.07
CA GLN A 149 -5.96 7.21 15.52
C GLN A 149 -4.98 7.24 14.35
N VAL A 150 -3.92 8.04 14.50
CA VAL A 150 -2.78 8.01 13.58
C VAL A 150 -1.90 6.82 13.91
N VAL A 151 -1.68 5.94 12.91
CA VAL A 151 -0.79 4.78 13.02
C VAL A 151 0.14 4.74 11.81
N SER A 152 1.38 4.30 12.01
CA SER A 152 2.39 4.20 10.96
C SER A 152 3.15 2.89 11.05
N THR A 153 3.41 2.28 9.90
CA THR A 153 4.43 1.23 9.71
C THR A 153 5.42 1.63 8.61
N GLY A 154 5.65 2.94 8.47
CA GLY A 154 6.48 3.60 7.46
C GLY A 154 5.88 4.94 7.08
N LEU A 155 4.62 4.95 6.61
CA LEU A 155 3.84 6.15 6.38
C LEU A 155 2.74 6.28 7.45
N ARG A 156 2.44 7.51 7.82
CA ARG A 156 1.43 7.84 8.84
C ARG A 156 0.06 7.94 8.20
N ASP A 157 -0.89 7.12 8.64
CA ASP A 157 -2.27 7.16 8.19
C ASP A 157 -3.24 7.31 9.35
N ILE A 158 -4.37 7.95 9.11
CA ILE A 158 -5.46 8.07 10.08
C ILE A 158 -6.37 6.85 9.91
N MET A 159 -6.35 5.95 10.89
CA MET A 159 -7.23 4.78 10.94
C MET A 159 -8.64 5.22 11.36
N VAL A 160 -9.63 5.01 10.48
CA VAL A 160 -11.00 5.45 10.70
C VAL A 160 -11.96 4.25 10.67
N PRO A 161 -12.39 3.75 11.84
CA PRO A 161 -13.28 2.60 11.93
C PRO A 161 -14.74 3.01 11.71
N VAL A 162 -15.42 2.46 10.69
CA VAL A 162 -16.86 2.65 10.46
C VAL A 162 -17.63 1.37 10.73
N ARG A 163 -18.94 1.51 11.05
CA ARG A 163 -19.74 0.41 11.58
C ARG A 163 -20.06 -0.69 10.59
N SER A 164 -20.21 -0.36 9.30
CA SER A 164 -20.59 -1.34 8.28
C SER A 164 -19.93 -1.04 6.93
N MET A 165 -19.85 -2.05 6.11
CA MET A 165 -19.39 -1.96 4.73
C MET A 165 -20.31 -1.06 3.89
N GLU A 166 -21.64 -1.13 4.10
CA GLU A 166 -22.59 -0.26 3.41
C GLU A 166 -22.33 1.23 3.71
N MET A 167 -22.07 1.56 4.99
CA MET A 167 -21.71 2.92 5.39
C MET A 167 -20.39 3.35 4.75
N LEU A 168 -19.40 2.46 4.71
CA LEU A 168 -18.11 2.72 4.07
C LEU A 168 -18.26 3.03 2.57
N ASP A 169 -19.05 2.24 1.85
CA ASP A 169 -19.30 2.45 0.42
C ASP A 169 -20.09 3.75 0.13
N ALA A 170 -20.95 4.16 1.07
CA ALA A 170 -21.73 5.39 0.96
C ALA A 170 -20.90 6.66 1.18
N ILE A 171 -19.70 6.58 1.75
CA ILE A 171 -18.85 7.75 2.02
C ILE A 171 -18.56 8.53 0.73
N ARG A 172 -18.77 9.85 0.81
CA ARG A 172 -18.41 10.83 -0.24
C ARG A 172 -17.60 11.94 0.45
N PRO A 173 -16.27 11.76 0.58
CA PRO A 173 -15.45 12.64 1.38
C PRO A 173 -15.32 14.04 0.76
N ASP A 174 -15.26 15.06 1.61
CA ASP A 174 -14.77 16.38 1.23
C ASP A 174 -13.23 16.32 1.16
N MET A 175 -12.70 16.14 -0.04
CA MET A 175 -11.26 15.97 -0.28
C MET A 175 -10.43 17.16 0.22
N LYS A 176 -11.01 18.36 0.29
CA LYS A 176 -10.31 19.53 0.82
C LYS A 176 -10.14 19.41 2.32
N LYS A 177 -11.22 19.07 3.05
CA LYS A 177 -11.17 18.84 4.50
C LYS A 177 -10.27 17.64 4.85
N VAL A 178 -10.37 16.53 4.12
CA VAL A 178 -9.48 15.37 4.30
C VAL A 178 -8.02 15.78 4.16
N LYS A 179 -7.68 16.58 3.13
CA LYS A 179 -6.33 17.11 2.92
C LYS A 179 -5.86 18.01 4.07
N GLU A 180 -6.71 18.92 4.52
CA GLU A 180 -6.41 19.84 5.62
C GLU A 180 -6.15 19.09 6.93
N ILE A 181 -7.01 18.11 7.26
CA ILE A 181 -6.87 17.31 8.48
C ILE A 181 -5.64 16.37 8.38
N SER A 182 -5.43 15.73 7.24
CA SER A 182 -4.23 14.89 7.03
C SER A 182 -2.95 15.70 7.28
N ARG A 183 -2.87 16.93 6.76
CA ARG A 183 -1.72 17.82 6.99
C ARG A 183 -1.58 18.24 8.46
N LYS A 184 -2.70 18.54 9.14
CA LYS A 184 -2.72 18.90 10.56
C LYS A 184 -2.06 17.83 11.43
N TYR A 185 -2.31 16.56 11.12
CA TYR A 185 -1.77 15.40 11.86
C TYR A 185 -0.52 14.78 11.21
N ASN A 186 0.07 15.45 10.22
CA ASN A 186 1.21 14.94 9.47
C ASN A 186 1.01 13.52 8.97
N ALA A 187 -0.19 13.24 8.42
CA ALA A 187 -0.60 11.98 7.85
C ALA A 187 -0.69 12.07 6.31
N VAL A 188 -0.49 10.93 5.64
CA VAL A 188 -0.67 10.79 4.19
C VAL A 188 -2.15 10.99 3.83
N GLY A 189 -3.02 10.35 4.59
CA GLY A 189 -4.45 10.34 4.36
C GLY A 189 -5.23 9.56 5.39
N TYR A 190 -6.41 9.10 4.97
CA TYR A 190 -7.30 8.29 5.80
C TYR A 190 -7.36 6.88 5.27
N HIS A 191 -7.16 5.91 6.15
CA HIS A 191 -7.49 4.52 5.91
C HIS A 191 -8.79 4.18 6.63
N VAL A 192 -9.90 4.27 5.89
CA VAL A 192 -11.24 4.04 6.42
C VAL A 192 -11.60 2.58 6.25
N PHE A 193 -12.08 1.92 7.31
CA PHE A 193 -12.34 0.50 7.28
C PHE A 193 -13.58 0.09 8.07
N SER A 194 -14.17 -1.04 7.66
CA SER A 194 -15.18 -1.79 8.41
C SER A 194 -14.66 -3.20 8.71
N LEU A 195 -15.03 -3.76 9.86
CA LEU A 195 -14.74 -5.16 10.19
C LEU A 195 -15.65 -6.15 9.46
N GLU A 196 -16.64 -5.67 8.73
CA GLU A 196 -17.38 -6.47 7.75
C GLU A 196 -16.54 -6.66 6.49
N SER A 197 -16.77 -7.73 5.75
CA SER A 197 -16.05 -8.03 4.51
C SER A 197 -16.91 -8.78 3.51
N LEU A 198 -16.53 -8.76 2.23
CA LEU A 198 -17.24 -9.45 1.14
C LEU A 198 -16.92 -10.95 1.08
N HIS A 199 -15.68 -11.35 1.39
CA HIS A 199 -15.17 -12.70 1.16
C HIS A 199 -14.47 -13.30 2.39
N GLY A 200 -14.86 -12.87 3.60
CA GLY A 200 -14.29 -13.39 4.84
C GLY A 200 -12.91 -12.82 5.20
N ALA A 201 -12.56 -11.67 4.67
CA ALA A 201 -11.37 -10.91 5.09
C ALA A 201 -11.55 -10.31 6.50
N ASN A 202 -10.46 -9.84 7.10
CA ASN A 202 -10.49 -9.24 8.43
C ASN A 202 -11.06 -7.82 8.44
N ALA A 203 -10.99 -7.11 7.31
CA ALA A 203 -11.65 -5.83 7.11
C ALA A 203 -11.83 -5.50 5.62
N TYR A 204 -12.79 -4.63 5.33
CA TYR A 204 -13.03 -3.98 4.05
C TYR A 204 -12.62 -2.51 4.16
N CYS A 205 -11.82 -2.01 3.21
CA CYS A 205 -11.10 -0.76 3.32
C CYS A 205 -11.31 0.18 2.12
N ARG A 206 -11.20 1.49 2.39
CA ARG A 206 -11.00 2.55 1.39
C ARG A 206 -9.88 3.47 1.87
N ASN A 207 -9.01 3.89 0.95
CA ASN A 207 -7.89 4.78 1.28
C ASN A 207 -8.00 6.10 0.51
N PHE A 208 -7.90 7.23 1.22
CA PHE A 208 -8.00 8.57 0.66
C PHE A 208 -6.73 9.36 0.98
N ALA A 209 -5.94 9.73 -0.03
CA ALA A 209 -4.65 10.41 0.12
C ALA A 209 -4.54 11.72 -0.69
N PRO A 210 -5.49 12.67 -0.54
CA PRO A 210 -5.52 13.89 -1.37
C PRO A 210 -4.34 14.82 -1.12
N SER A 211 -3.57 14.65 -0.05
CA SER A 211 -2.34 15.38 0.19
C SER A 211 -1.25 15.05 -0.83
N TYR A 212 -1.29 13.85 -1.40
CA TYR A 212 -0.38 13.36 -2.42
C TYR A 212 -1.01 13.33 -3.83
N GLY A 213 -2.13 14.06 -4.01
CA GLY A 213 -2.80 14.11 -5.31
C GLY A 213 -3.61 12.86 -5.66
N ILE A 214 -3.77 11.92 -4.74
CA ILE A 214 -4.51 10.66 -4.92
C ILE A 214 -5.87 10.77 -4.21
N PRO A 215 -6.98 11.00 -4.92
CA PRO A 215 -8.29 11.09 -4.28
C PRO A 215 -8.68 9.80 -3.55
N GLU A 216 -8.50 8.67 -4.20
CA GLU A 216 -8.71 7.34 -3.62
C GLU A 216 -7.74 6.33 -4.25
N GLU A 217 -7.20 5.40 -3.45
CA GLU A 217 -6.27 4.37 -3.89
C GLU A 217 -6.90 2.98 -3.84
N SER A 218 -6.66 2.18 -4.87
CA SER A 218 -7.31 0.86 -5.00
C SER A 218 -6.64 -0.25 -4.16
N ALA A 219 -5.37 -0.08 -3.79
CA ALA A 219 -4.67 -0.99 -2.87
C ALA A 219 -3.48 -0.27 -2.23
N THR A 220 -3.41 -0.25 -0.89
CA THR A 220 -2.41 0.47 -0.11
C THR A 220 -1.75 -0.45 0.91
N GLY A 221 -0.53 -0.89 0.58
CA GLY A 221 0.20 -1.86 1.41
C GLY A 221 0.55 -1.30 2.80
N THR A 222 1.17 -0.11 2.86
CA THR A 222 1.63 0.52 4.12
C THR A 222 0.48 0.78 5.09
N SER A 223 -0.64 1.32 4.61
CA SER A 223 -1.83 1.55 5.42
C SER A 223 -2.45 0.24 5.92
N SER A 224 -2.42 -0.82 5.10
CA SER A 224 -2.86 -2.16 5.51
C SER A 224 -1.96 -2.75 6.59
N GLY A 225 -0.64 -2.56 6.51
CA GLY A 225 0.30 -2.95 7.57
C GLY A 225 -0.02 -2.25 8.89
N ALA A 226 -0.24 -0.94 8.84
CA ALA A 226 -0.64 -0.13 9.99
C ALA A 226 -1.99 -0.59 10.56
N LEU A 227 -2.99 -0.90 9.70
CA LEU A 227 -4.29 -1.43 10.11
C LEU A 227 -4.16 -2.80 10.79
N GLY A 228 -3.33 -3.71 10.29
CA GLY A 228 -3.08 -5.00 10.92
C GLY A 228 -2.54 -4.85 12.35
N CYS A 229 -1.56 -3.96 12.53
CA CYS A 229 -1.03 -3.62 13.85
C CYS A 229 -2.08 -2.97 14.75
N TYR A 230 -2.89 -2.06 14.20
CA TYR A 230 -3.97 -1.40 14.91
C TYR A 230 -5.02 -2.41 15.40
N LEU A 231 -5.47 -3.34 14.55
CA LEU A 231 -6.46 -4.34 14.92
C LEU A 231 -5.93 -5.31 15.99
N TYR A 232 -4.65 -5.69 15.92
CA TYR A 232 -4.01 -6.48 16.96
C TYR A 232 -3.93 -5.71 18.29
N HIS A 233 -3.50 -4.44 18.26
CA HIS A 233 -3.41 -3.58 19.45
C HIS A 233 -4.75 -3.42 20.18
N TYR A 234 -5.85 -3.29 19.43
CA TYR A 234 -7.21 -3.16 19.98
C TYR A 234 -7.94 -4.49 20.21
N GLY A 235 -7.23 -5.63 20.11
CA GLY A 235 -7.77 -6.96 20.39
C GLY A 235 -8.85 -7.43 19.42
N LYS A 236 -8.88 -6.88 18.18
CA LYS A 236 -9.79 -7.32 17.11
C LYS A 236 -9.21 -8.50 16.32
N ILE A 237 -7.91 -8.73 16.43
CA ILE A 237 -7.16 -9.86 15.89
C ILE A 237 -6.36 -10.43 17.05
N ASN A 238 -6.40 -11.75 17.21
CA ASN A 238 -5.59 -12.47 18.20
C ASN A 238 -4.24 -12.91 17.60
N GLU A 239 -3.37 -13.50 18.45
CA GLU A 239 -2.03 -13.94 18.03
C GLU A 239 -2.06 -15.02 16.93
N GLU A 240 -3.02 -15.94 16.98
CA GLU A 240 -3.19 -16.99 15.98
C GLU A 240 -3.54 -16.41 14.60
N GLN A 241 -4.40 -15.38 14.57
CA GLN A 241 -4.82 -14.70 13.35
C GLN A 241 -3.75 -13.74 12.81
N ALA A 242 -2.86 -13.25 13.68
CA ALA A 242 -1.89 -12.19 13.36
C ALA A 242 -0.95 -12.51 12.19
N SER A 243 -0.63 -13.79 11.97
CA SER A 243 0.21 -14.23 10.87
C SER A 243 -0.50 -14.31 9.50
N HIS A 244 -1.85 -14.19 9.47
CA HIS A 244 -2.66 -14.42 8.27
C HIS A 244 -3.81 -13.42 8.15
N ILE A 245 -3.50 -12.14 8.17
CA ILE A 245 -4.49 -11.07 8.05
C ILE A 245 -4.74 -10.75 6.58
N ILE A 246 -5.99 -10.60 6.19
CA ILE A 246 -6.40 -10.28 4.84
C ILE A 246 -7.29 -9.03 4.86
N PHE A 247 -6.99 -8.07 4.00
CA PHE A 247 -7.81 -6.88 3.78
C PHE A 247 -8.31 -6.80 2.34
N GLU A 248 -9.56 -6.41 2.18
CA GLU A 248 -10.19 -6.11 0.91
C GLU A 248 -10.21 -4.60 0.71
N GLN A 249 -9.79 -4.12 -0.50
CA GLN A 249 -9.78 -2.71 -0.86
C GLN A 249 -10.14 -2.53 -2.35
N GLY A 250 -10.50 -1.32 -2.76
CA GLY A 250 -10.66 -0.94 -4.17
C GLY A 250 -11.98 -1.32 -4.83
N TYR A 251 -12.90 -1.95 -4.13
CA TYR A 251 -14.19 -2.36 -4.69
C TYR A 251 -15.07 -1.16 -5.09
N SER A 252 -15.05 -0.07 -4.32
CA SER A 252 -15.67 1.22 -4.67
C SER A 252 -15.19 1.78 -6.01
N MET A 253 -13.96 1.45 -6.38
CA MET A 253 -13.31 1.85 -7.63
C MET A 253 -13.48 0.82 -8.76
N LYS A 254 -14.17 -0.30 -8.50
CA LYS A 254 -14.25 -1.47 -9.40
C LYS A 254 -12.87 -2.08 -9.70
N LYS A 255 -11.96 -1.98 -8.76
CA LYS A 255 -10.60 -2.55 -8.80
C LYS A 255 -10.37 -3.45 -7.59
N PRO A 256 -11.04 -4.63 -7.51
CA PRO A 256 -10.96 -5.51 -6.35
C PRO A 256 -9.51 -5.89 -6.03
N SER A 257 -9.08 -5.60 -4.81
CA SER A 257 -7.73 -5.82 -4.33
C SER A 257 -7.74 -6.64 -3.04
N GLU A 258 -6.70 -7.44 -2.84
CA GLU A 258 -6.46 -8.23 -1.64
C GLU A 258 -5.04 -7.96 -1.14
N ILE A 259 -4.94 -7.42 0.07
CA ILE A 259 -3.67 -7.15 0.72
C ILE A 259 -3.54 -8.12 1.89
N ARG A 260 -2.41 -8.82 1.96
CA ARG A 260 -2.10 -9.69 3.10
C ARG A 260 -1.11 -9.01 4.02
N VAL A 261 -1.36 -9.16 5.32
CA VAL A 261 -0.49 -8.68 6.37
C VAL A 261 -0.12 -9.85 7.26
N SER A 262 1.13 -9.93 7.65
CA SER A 262 1.64 -10.89 8.61
C SER A 262 2.36 -10.16 9.73
N LEU A 263 1.96 -10.43 10.96
CA LEU A 263 2.62 -9.94 12.16
C LEU A 263 3.27 -11.12 12.88
N ALA A 264 4.55 -11.01 13.22
CA ALA A 264 5.16 -11.91 14.16
C ALA A 264 5.00 -11.33 15.58
N ILE A 265 4.48 -12.17 16.49
CA ILE A 265 4.21 -11.78 17.87
C ILE A 265 5.13 -12.55 18.81
N ARG A 266 5.70 -11.85 19.79
CA ARG A 266 6.44 -12.46 20.90
C ARG A 266 6.11 -11.71 22.19
N GLU A 267 5.72 -12.45 23.23
CA GLU A 267 5.36 -11.86 24.53
C GLU A 267 4.34 -10.72 24.40
N ASN A 268 3.28 -10.94 23.64
CA ASN A 268 2.24 -9.96 23.31
C ASN A 268 2.74 -8.67 22.62
N ARG A 269 3.93 -8.70 22.00
CA ARG A 269 4.49 -7.56 21.24
C ARG A 269 4.67 -7.94 19.80
N ILE A 270 4.36 -7.01 18.92
CA ILE A 270 4.69 -7.13 17.50
C ILE A 270 6.21 -6.98 17.37
N ILE A 271 6.86 -7.95 16.74
CA ILE A 271 8.32 -7.97 16.49
C ILE A 271 8.67 -7.96 15.00
N GLU A 272 7.70 -8.16 14.13
CA GLU A 272 7.85 -8.06 12.68
C GLU A 272 6.50 -7.72 12.05
N VAL A 273 6.54 -6.90 11.00
CA VAL A 273 5.37 -6.55 10.18
C VAL A 273 5.73 -6.78 8.73
N LYS A 274 4.92 -7.56 8.02
CA LYS A 274 5.06 -7.78 6.58
C LYS A 274 3.75 -7.51 5.89
N VAL A 275 3.84 -6.95 4.68
CA VAL A 275 2.71 -6.70 3.80
C VAL A 275 2.99 -7.28 2.43
N GLY A 276 2.00 -7.90 1.82
CA GLY A 276 2.21 -8.48 0.51
C GLY A 276 0.94 -8.81 -0.25
N GLY A 277 1.14 -9.33 -1.45
CA GLY A 277 0.06 -9.71 -2.33
C GLY A 277 0.55 -10.31 -3.64
N LYS A 278 -0.40 -10.64 -4.49
CA LYS A 278 -0.15 -11.03 -5.90
C LYS A 278 -0.23 -9.80 -6.80
N ALA A 279 0.45 -9.88 -7.94
CA ALA A 279 0.17 -8.97 -9.04
C ALA A 279 -0.37 -9.75 -10.23
N MET A 280 -1.03 -9.05 -11.14
CA MET A 280 -1.62 -9.63 -12.35
C MET A 280 -1.38 -8.73 -13.57
N ASN A 281 -1.68 -9.25 -14.75
CA ASN A 281 -1.64 -8.53 -16.03
C ASN A 281 -0.26 -7.99 -16.40
N LEU A 282 0.80 -8.79 -16.13
CA LEU A 282 2.14 -8.43 -16.56
C LEU A 282 2.16 -8.30 -18.09
N THR A 283 2.41 -7.11 -18.60
CA THR A 283 2.45 -6.79 -20.03
C THR A 283 3.71 -6.00 -20.34
N ALA A 284 4.42 -6.39 -21.40
CA ALA A 284 5.54 -5.62 -21.91
C ALA A 284 5.07 -4.57 -22.90
N ALA A 285 5.67 -3.38 -22.84
CA ALA A 285 5.45 -2.26 -23.75
C ALA A 285 6.76 -1.52 -24.00
N GLU A 286 6.79 -0.65 -25.01
CA GLU A 286 7.91 0.28 -25.27
C GLU A 286 7.44 1.70 -24.99
N VAL A 287 8.29 2.47 -24.33
CA VAL A 287 8.14 3.91 -24.15
C VAL A 287 9.24 4.62 -24.93
N GLU A 288 8.88 5.65 -25.67
CA GLU A 288 9.85 6.51 -26.37
C GLU A 288 10.01 7.83 -25.61
N ILE A 289 11.26 8.18 -25.26
CA ILE A 289 11.62 9.41 -24.54
C ILE A 289 12.73 10.17 -25.26
#